data_0966148fb9605e82ae2b8846a042f7bb
#
_entry.id   0966148fb9605e82ae2b8846a042f7bb
#
_cell.length_a   1.000
_cell.length_b   1.000
_cell.length_c   1.000
_cell.angle_alpha   90.00
_cell.angle_beta   90.00
_cell.angle_gamma   90.00
#
_symmetry.space_group_name_H-M   'P 1'
#
loop_
_entity.id
_entity.type
_entity.pdbx_description
1 polymer ?
#
loop_
_entity_poly.entity_id
_entity_poly.type
_entity_poly.pdbx_seq_one_letter_code
_entity_poly.pdbx_strand_id
1 'polypeptide(L)'
;NIHKEINQMAFAVIGTEKIMQKIFLKEFKAGEKWSGFIGKGKYIHFKSLGDNANISVLLYNLIDRSERYNMPDTLKAQYTAHLTRGNVLMSDNGRVLASIVEDSLGWHDSISGHTTRILTDEKYGKTSYQKQGNDYYRCGEENFKVELVRNNMSKRDIVPCVNLFSKVYVEEDGSMHYDENHCKKGATVTLRTEMDILFIVSNTPNPLDPSNEYPSVPVIMEVYDAPPVDLTDYCVNFRNENYRAFENTWDYNNLLGK
;
A
#
# COMPACT_ATOMS: atom_id res chain seq x y z
N ASN A 1 8.82 -23.76 17.41
CA ASN A 1 10.13 -23.11 17.68
C ASN A 1 10.54 -22.06 16.62
N ILE A 2 9.63 -21.73 15.72
CA ILE A 2 9.83 -20.74 14.63
C ILE A 2 9.79 -19.29 15.16
N HIS A 3 9.21 -19.04 16.32
CA HIS A 3 9.15 -17.70 16.91
C HIS A 3 10.46 -17.20 17.56
N LYS A 4 11.49 -18.04 17.70
CA LYS A 4 12.77 -17.64 18.31
C LYS A 4 13.87 -17.22 17.33
N GLU A 5 13.75 -17.53 16.03
CA GLU A 5 14.74 -17.19 15.01
C GLU A 5 14.45 -15.88 14.25
N ILE A 6 13.32 -15.25 14.50
CA ILE A 6 12.88 -14.02 13.81
C ILE A 6 13.62 -12.75 14.29
N ASN A 7 14.42 -12.83 15.35
CA ASN A 7 14.95 -11.64 16.03
C ASN A 7 16.28 -11.07 15.51
N GLN A 8 16.80 -11.51 14.35
CA GLN A 8 18.05 -10.96 13.83
C GLN A 8 18.08 -10.88 12.30
N MET A 9 17.39 -9.91 11.72
CA MET A 9 17.77 -9.37 10.41
C MET A 9 17.70 -7.85 10.48
N ALA A 10 18.87 -7.23 10.37
CA ALA A 10 19.06 -5.80 10.37
C ALA A 10 18.91 -5.28 8.94
N PHE A 11 18.20 -4.16 8.78
CA PHE A 11 18.21 -3.36 7.56
C PHE A 11 19.28 -2.26 7.72
N ALA A 12 20.24 -2.20 6.81
CA ALA A 12 21.25 -1.15 6.80
C ALA A 12 20.67 0.07 6.05
N VAL A 13 20.43 1.15 6.75
CA VAL A 13 20.25 2.49 6.13
C VAL A 13 21.64 3.12 6.03
N ILE A 14 22.01 3.54 4.83
CA ILE A 14 23.31 4.14 4.53
C ILE A 14 23.50 5.39 5.41
N GLY A 15 24.44 5.31 6.37
CA GLY A 15 24.93 6.47 7.10
C GLY A 15 25.07 6.37 8.61
N THR A 16 24.33 5.51 9.30
CA THR A 16 24.55 5.15 10.72
C THR A 16 23.94 3.78 10.95
N GLU A 17 24.74 2.82 11.39
CA GLU A 17 24.27 1.47 11.77
C GLU A 17 23.36 1.55 13.01
N LYS A 18 22.13 2.00 12.84
CA LYS A 18 21.09 1.79 13.83
C LYS A 18 20.32 0.56 13.39
N ILE A 19 20.57 -0.57 14.06
CA ILE A 19 19.78 -1.79 13.88
C ILE A 19 18.32 -1.43 14.20
N MET A 20 17.48 -1.33 13.16
CA MET A 20 16.05 -1.09 13.35
C MET A 20 15.40 -2.40 13.78
N GLN A 21 14.70 -2.37 14.91
CA GLN A 21 14.00 -3.55 15.40
C GLN A 21 12.79 -3.84 14.52
N LYS A 22 12.75 -5.04 13.92
CA LYS A 22 11.57 -5.55 13.25
C LYS A 22 10.49 -5.87 14.29
N ILE A 23 9.34 -5.25 14.16
CA ILE A 23 8.21 -5.43 15.08
C ILE A 23 7.10 -6.31 14.52
N PHE A 24 7.04 -6.50 13.19
CA PHE A 24 6.04 -7.33 12.53
C PHE A 24 6.58 -7.88 11.21
N LEU A 25 6.15 -9.10 10.88
CA LEU A 25 6.44 -9.76 9.61
C LEU A 25 5.21 -10.54 9.15
N LYS A 26 4.83 -10.38 7.89
CA LYS A 26 3.82 -11.21 7.24
C LYS A 26 4.16 -11.45 5.78
N GLU A 27 4.09 -12.71 5.35
CA GLU A 27 4.05 -13.08 3.94
C GLU A 27 2.59 -13.17 3.49
N PHE A 28 2.28 -12.52 2.38
CA PHE A 28 0.99 -12.61 1.70
C PHE A 28 1.11 -13.56 0.53
N LYS A 29 0.40 -14.69 0.58
CA LYS A 29 0.20 -15.55 -0.58
C LYS A 29 -0.82 -14.93 -1.53
N ALA A 30 -0.92 -15.47 -2.75
CA ALA A 30 -1.94 -15.02 -3.70
C ALA A 30 -3.36 -15.07 -3.09
N GLY A 31 -4.12 -14.01 -3.30
CA GLY A 31 -5.48 -13.87 -2.79
C GLY A 31 -5.59 -13.57 -1.29
N GLU A 32 -4.50 -13.53 -0.54
CA GLU A 32 -4.55 -13.20 0.89
C GLU A 32 -4.88 -11.74 1.15
N LYS A 33 -5.49 -11.51 2.29
CA LYS A 33 -5.85 -10.20 2.81
C LYS A 33 -5.47 -10.05 4.28
N TRP A 34 -5.36 -8.82 4.71
CA TRP A 34 -5.06 -8.49 6.10
C TRP A 34 -5.47 -7.04 6.42
N SER A 35 -5.80 -6.79 7.66
CA SER A 35 -5.91 -5.44 8.20
C SER A 35 -5.26 -5.33 9.56
N GLY A 36 -4.71 -4.18 9.87
CA GLY A 36 -4.11 -3.89 11.16
C GLY A 36 -4.01 -2.41 11.45
N PHE A 37 -3.84 -2.10 12.72
CA PHE A 37 -3.59 -0.76 13.20
C PHE A 37 -2.10 -0.53 13.27
N ILE A 38 -1.61 0.48 12.56
CA ILE A 38 -0.20 0.83 12.53
C ILE A 38 -0.06 2.25 13.05
N GLY A 39 0.70 2.39 14.13
CA GLY A 39 0.95 3.69 14.75
C GLY A 39 1.80 4.60 13.87
N LYS A 40 1.78 5.90 14.17
CA LYS A 40 2.67 6.90 13.57
C LYS A 40 4.15 6.52 13.74
N GLY A 41 4.98 6.90 12.77
CA GLY A 41 6.43 6.70 12.84
C GLY A 41 6.86 5.25 12.67
N LYS A 42 6.21 4.51 11.79
CA LYS A 42 6.59 3.15 11.40
C LYS A 42 6.95 3.11 9.92
N TYR A 43 7.97 2.33 9.59
CA TYR A 43 8.21 1.88 8.23
C TYR A 43 7.40 0.62 7.95
N ILE A 44 6.71 0.60 6.83
CA ILE A 44 6.03 -0.56 6.27
C ILE A 44 6.79 -0.90 4.99
N HIS A 45 7.64 -1.91 5.08
CA HIS A 45 8.49 -2.35 3.98
C HIS A 45 7.85 -3.54 3.27
N PHE A 46 7.66 -3.42 1.95
CA PHE A 46 7.19 -4.50 1.10
C PHE A 46 8.30 -4.99 0.17
N LYS A 47 8.33 -6.30 -0.04
CA LYS A 47 9.25 -6.96 -0.97
C LYS A 47 8.51 -7.99 -1.81
N SER A 48 8.64 -7.90 -3.14
CA SER A 48 8.08 -8.91 -4.03
C SER A 48 8.94 -10.17 -4.05
N LEU A 49 8.31 -11.34 -4.04
CA LEU A 49 8.99 -12.64 -4.12
C LEU A 49 8.98 -13.23 -5.54
N GLY A 50 8.36 -12.54 -6.49
CA GLY A 50 8.31 -12.94 -7.90
C GLY A 50 8.15 -11.73 -8.82
N ASP A 51 8.13 -12.00 -10.13
CA ASP A 51 7.88 -10.97 -11.14
C ASP A 51 6.39 -10.61 -11.19
N ASN A 52 6.08 -9.38 -11.62
CA ASN A 52 4.71 -8.86 -11.77
C ASN A 52 3.86 -8.97 -10.50
N ALA A 53 4.46 -8.74 -9.33
CA ALA A 53 3.71 -8.64 -8.09
C ALA A 53 2.73 -7.47 -8.14
N ASN A 54 1.62 -7.63 -7.45
CA ASN A 54 0.68 -6.55 -7.12
C ASN A 54 0.22 -6.71 -5.69
N ILE A 55 0.18 -5.63 -4.94
CA ILE A 55 -0.47 -5.59 -3.64
C ILE A 55 -1.26 -4.31 -3.51
N SER A 56 -2.57 -4.45 -3.29
CA SER A 56 -3.48 -3.32 -3.20
C SER A 56 -3.67 -2.92 -1.74
N VAL A 57 -3.56 -1.62 -1.43
CA VAL A 57 -3.66 -1.12 -0.06
C VAL A 57 -4.70 -0.02 0.07
N LEU A 58 -5.40 -0.01 1.21
CA LEU A 58 -6.30 1.06 1.65
C LEU A 58 -5.77 1.65 2.97
N LEU A 59 -5.91 2.97 3.12
CA LEU A 59 -5.46 3.70 4.30
C LEU A 59 -6.59 4.57 4.85
N TYR A 60 -6.79 4.50 6.16
CA TYR A 60 -7.75 5.31 6.92
C TYR A 60 -7.08 5.87 8.16
N ASN A 61 -7.50 7.05 8.61
CA ASN A 61 -7.14 7.51 9.94
C ASN A 61 -7.70 6.53 10.99
N LEU A 62 -6.89 6.11 11.94
CA LEU A 62 -7.29 5.14 12.95
C LEU A 62 -8.37 5.67 13.90
N ILE A 63 -8.32 6.96 14.23
CA ILE A 63 -9.21 7.60 15.20
C ILE A 63 -10.54 7.96 14.53
N ASP A 64 -10.46 8.61 13.37
CA ASP A 64 -11.63 8.98 12.56
C ASP A 64 -11.56 8.31 11.19
N ARG A 65 -12.20 7.15 11.06
CA ARG A 65 -12.19 6.35 9.82
C ARG A 65 -12.99 6.97 8.68
N SER A 66 -13.67 8.08 8.90
CA SER A 66 -14.24 8.89 7.82
C SER A 66 -13.15 9.61 7.05
N GLU A 67 -12.02 9.94 7.71
CA GLU A 67 -10.81 10.43 7.07
C GLU A 67 -10.00 9.28 6.46
N ARG A 68 -9.77 9.35 5.17
CA ARG A 68 -9.24 8.25 4.37
C ARG A 68 -8.41 8.75 3.20
N TYR A 69 -7.63 7.84 2.61
CA TYR A 69 -6.85 8.15 1.42
C TYR A 69 -7.71 8.74 0.32
N ASN A 70 -7.27 9.88 -0.20
CA ASN A 70 -7.91 10.60 -1.30
C ASN A 70 -6.98 10.60 -2.52
N MET A 71 -7.31 9.80 -3.53
CA MET A 71 -6.52 9.69 -4.76
C MET A 71 -6.48 11.02 -5.52
N PRO A 72 -7.61 11.70 -5.81
CA PRO A 72 -7.59 12.96 -6.53
C PRO A 72 -6.70 14.02 -5.88
N ASP A 73 -6.81 14.20 -4.56
CA ASP A 73 -5.98 15.18 -3.85
C ASP A 73 -4.51 14.80 -3.85
N THR A 74 -4.20 13.52 -3.67
CA THR A 74 -2.84 13.00 -3.74
C THR A 74 -2.18 13.29 -5.09
N LEU A 75 -2.87 12.97 -6.19
CA LEU A 75 -2.32 13.14 -7.53
C LEU A 75 -2.28 14.61 -7.96
N LYS A 76 -3.36 15.34 -7.69
CA LYS A 76 -3.50 16.75 -8.06
C LYS A 76 -2.49 17.62 -7.33
N ALA A 77 -2.36 17.48 -6.00
CA ALA A 77 -1.43 18.30 -5.22
C ALA A 77 0.03 18.02 -5.58
N GLN A 78 0.36 16.83 -6.03
CA GLN A 78 1.72 16.45 -6.39
C GLN A 78 1.98 16.48 -7.89
N TYR A 79 1.01 16.88 -8.71
CA TYR A 79 1.10 16.99 -10.18
C TYR A 79 1.63 15.71 -10.84
N THR A 80 1.22 14.54 -10.38
CA THR A 80 1.67 13.25 -10.91
C THR A 80 0.61 12.17 -10.74
N ALA A 81 0.55 11.25 -11.71
CA ALA A 81 -0.15 9.98 -11.58
C ALA A 81 0.80 8.83 -11.20
N HIS A 82 2.11 9.11 -11.11
CA HIS A 82 3.15 8.13 -10.86
C HIS A 82 3.65 8.28 -9.43
N LEU A 83 3.13 7.46 -8.53
CA LEU A 83 3.55 7.48 -7.14
C LEU A 83 4.89 6.76 -6.98
N THR A 84 5.85 7.45 -6.38
CA THR A 84 7.20 6.94 -6.12
C THR A 84 7.80 7.62 -4.88
N ARG A 85 9.06 7.36 -4.60
CA ARG A 85 9.81 7.97 -3.50
C ARG A 85 9.66 9.50 -3.49
N GLY A 86 9.33 10.06 -2.35
CA GLY A 86 9.06 11.47 -2.14
C GLY A 86 7.57 11.82 -2.19
N ASN A 87 6.75 11.02 -2.88
CA ASN A 87 5.32 11.25 -2.87
C ASN A 87 4.70 10.82 -1.53
N VAL A 88 3.61 11.50 -1.19
CA VAL A 88 2.83 11.23 0.02
C VAL A 88 1.40 10.81 -0.34
N LEU A 89 0.81 9.98 0.49
CA LEU A 89 -0.58 9.54 0.37
C LEU A 89 -1.43 10.44 1.26
N MET A 90 -2.15 11.38 0.64
CA MET A 90 -2.95 12.38 1.33
C MET A 90 -4.33 11.86 1.69
N SER A 91 -4.86 12.33 2.81
CA SER A 91 -6.25 12.13 3.19
C SER A 91 -7.15 13.21 2.57
N ASP A 92 -8.47 12.98 2.62
CA ASP A 92 -9.50 13.96 2.25
C ASP A 92 -9.56 15.18 3.18
N ASN A 93 -8.85 15.16 4.32
CA ASN A 93 -8.63 16.30 5.20
C ASN A 93 -7.29 17.04 4.94
N GLY A 94 -6.60 16.73 3.84
CA GLY A 94 -5.35 17.38 3.47
C GLY A 94 -4.18 17.07 4.42
N ARG A 95 -4.19 15.90 5.06
CA ARG A 95 -3.12 15.37 5.91
C ARG A 95 -2.38 14.25 5.21
N VAL A 96 -1.18 13.94 5.68
CA VAL A 96 -0.38 12.82 5.18
C VAL A 96 -0.67 11.57 6.02
N LEU A 97 -1.26 10.55 5.41
CA LEU A 97 -1.45 9.23 6.04
C LEU A 97 -0.13 8.45 6.04
N ALA A 98 0.55 8.43 4.91
CA ALA A 98 1.86 7.79 4.75
C ALA A 98 2.68 8.45 3.65
N SER A 99 4.00 8.32 3.73
CA SER A 99 4.97 8.79 2.73
C SER A 99 5.67 7.60 2.08
N ILE A 100 5.98 7.69 0.77
CA ILE A 100 6.82 6.70 0.09
C ILE A 100 8.27 7.13 0.27
N VAL A 101 8.99 6.48 1.18
CA VAL A 101 10.36 6.88 1.56
C VAL A 101 11.44 6.17 0.76
N GLU A 102 11.16 4.94 0.32
CA GLU A 102 12.04 4.15 -0.54
C GLU A 102 11.22 3.44 -1.60
N ASP A 103 11.77 3.33 -2.81
CA ASP A 103 11.14 2.67 -3.93
C ASP A 103 12.20 2.25 -4.95
N SER A 104 12.25 0.96 -5.25
CA SER A 104 13.18 0.40 -6.24
C SER A 104 12.64 0.44 -7.67
N LEU A 105 11.35 0.79 -7.86
CA LEU A 105 10.66 0.70 -9.16
C LEU A 105 10.42 2.06 -9.82
N GLY A 106 10.21 3.11 -9.02
CA GLY A 106 9.93 4.45 -9.54
C GLY A 106 8.50 4.69 -10.01
N TRP A 107 7.60 3.71 -9.86
CA TRP A 107 6.20 3.84 -10.27
C TRP A 107 5.30 2.83 -9.56
N HIS A 108 4.23 3.33 -8.93
CA HIS A 108 3.13 2.53 -8.38
C HIS A 108 1.80 3.07 -8.90
N ASP A 109 0.88 2.16 -9.22
CA ASP A 109 -0.42 2.48 -9.80
C ASP A 109 -1.40 2.95 -8.72
N SER A 110 -2.06 4.07 -8.99
CA SER A 110 -3.12 4.63 -8.14
C SER A 110 -4.43 4.86 -8.90
N ILE A 111 -4.50 4.52 -10.19
CA ILE A 111 -5.60 4.91 -11.06
C ILE A 111 -6.47 3.74 -11.54
N SER A 112 -5.96 2.50 -11.56
CA SER A 112 -6.71 1.35 -12.10
C SER A 112 -7.71 0.73 -11.11
N GLY A 113 -7.56 1.00 -9.81
CA GLY A 113 -8.45 0.43 -8.80
C GLY A 113 -8.15 -1.03 -8.46
N HIS A 114 -9.18 -1.79 -8.10
CA HIS A 114 -9.07 -3.18 -7.65
C HIS A 114 -9.98 -4.10 -8.47
N THR A 115 -9.67 -5.40 -8.47
CA THR A 115 -10.50 -6.42 -9.15
C THR A 115 -11.85 -6.60 -8.47
N THR A 116 -12.88 -6.83 -9.28
CA THR A 116 -14.23 -7.21 -8.84
C THR A 116 -14.46 -8.71 -9.06
N ARG A 117 -15.53 -9.26 -8.47
CA ARG A 117 -15.90 -10.67 -8.69
C ARG A 117 -16.18 -10.94 -10.17
N ILE A 118 -16.89 -10.03 -10.84
CA ILE A 118 -17.24 -10.19 -12.26
C ILE A 118 -15.97 -10.25 -13.10
N LEU A 119 -15.09 -9.26 -12.96
CA LEU A 119 -13.83 -9.21 -13.71
C LEU A 119 -12.95 -10.46 -13.47
N THR A 120 -12.87 -10.93 -12.21
CA THR A 120 -12.07 -12.11 -11.86
C THR A 120 -12.65 -13.38 -12.47
N ASP A 121 -13.97 -13.57 -12.42
CA ASP A 121 -14.65 -14.73 -12.99
C ASP A 121 -14.56 -14.77 -14.53
N GLU A 122 -14.70 -13.62 -15.18
CA GLU A 122 -14.59 -13.50 -16.63
C GLU A 122 -13.17 -13.80 -17.11
N LYS A 123 -12.17 -13.32 -16.38
CA LYS A 123 -10.78 -13.40 -16.79
C LYS A 123 -10.11 -14.73 -16.47
N TYR A 124 -10.32 -15.25 -15.25
CA TYR A 124 -9.60 -16.41 -14.75
C TYR A 124 -10.49 -17.66 -14.61
N GLY A 125 -11.77 -17.53 -14.89
CA GLY A 125 -12.75 -18.59 -14.68
C GLY A 125 -13.38 -18.55 -13.28
N LYS A 126 -14.61 -19.03 -13.21
CA LYS A 126 -15.40 -19.02 -11.99
C LYS A 126 -14.91 -20.08 -11.00
N THR A 127 -14.50 -19.64 -9.84
CA THR A 127 -14.10 -20.49 -8.72
C THR A 127 -14.93 -20.18 -7.47
N SER A 128 -14.95 -21.08 -6.50
CA SER A 128 -15.64 -20.86 -5.23
C SER A 128 -14.94 -21.57 -4.08
N TYR A 129 -15.08 -21.04 -2.87
CA TYR A 129 -14.55 -21.67 -1.65
C TYR A 129 -15.10 -23.09 -1.45
N GLN A 130 -16.36 -23.34 -1.80
CA GLN A 130 -17.00 -24.66 -1.67
C GLN A 130 -16.32 -25.75 -2.51
N LYS A 131 -15.72 -25.37 -3.65
CA LYS A 131 -15.07 -26.31 -4.57
C LYS A 131 -13.56 -26.39 -4.39
N GLN A 132 -12.89 -25.24 -4.21
CA GLN A 132 -11.44 -25.13 -4.16
C GLN A 132 -10.87 -24.87 -2.76
N GLY A 133 -11.71 -24.70 -1.74
CA GLY A 133 -11.23 -24.32 -0.42
C GLY A 133 -10.50 -22.97 -0.47
N ASN A 134 -9.32 -22.89 0.13
CA ASN A 134 -8.55 -21.65 0.17
C ASN A 134 -7.90 -21.25 -1.18
N ASP A 135 -7.89 -22.13 -2.17
CA ASP A 135 -7.27 -21.89 -3.48
C ASP A 135 -8.21 -21.24 -4.51
N TYR A 136 -9.44 -20.85 -4.08
CA TYR A 136 -10.34 -20.13 -4.97
C TYR A 136 -9.81 -18.73 -5.30
N TYR A 137 -10.09 -18.24 -6.51
CA TYR A 137 -9.62 -16.95 -7.00
C TYR A 137 -10.35 -15.81 -6.30
N ARG A 138 -9.68 -15.14 -5.40
CA ARG A 138 -10.20 -13.99 -4.66
C ARG A 138 -10.03 -12.71 -5.48
N CYS A 139 -10.94 -11.75 -5.27
CA CYS A 139 -10.84 -10.43 -5.87
C CYS A 139 -10.61 -9.36 -4.79
N GLY A 140 -10.09 -8.21 -5.23
CA GLY A 140 -9.79 -7.09 -4.32
C GLY A 140 -11.02 -6.58 -3.60
N GLU A 141 -12.16 -6.44 -4.30
CA GLU A 141 -13.41 -5.96 -3.72
C GLU A 141 -13.90 -6.82 -2.55
N GLU A 142 -13.88 -8.14 -2.70
CA GLU A 142 -14.31 -9.06 -1.63
C GLU A 142 -13.35 -9.03 -0.44
N ASN A 143 -12.05 -9.03 -0.72
CA ASN A 143 -11.03 -8.92 0.32
C ASN A 143 -11.21 -7.64 1.14
N PHE A 144 -11.37 -6.51 0.47
CA PHE A 144 -11.59 -5.22 1.13
C PHE A 144 -12.89 -5.21 1.94
N LYS A 145 -13.99 -5.71 1.38
CA LYS A 145 -15.26 -5.82 2.13
C LYS A 145 -15.13 -6.60 3.42
N VAL A 146 -14.44 -7.76 3.39
CA VAL A 146 -14.25 -8.58 4.59
C VAL A 146 -13.43 -7.85 5.64
N GLU A 147 -12.32 -7.21 5.24
CA GLU A 147 -11.48 -6.48 6.19
C GLU A 147 -12.16 -5.22 6.72
N LEU A 148 -12.95 -4.52 5.91
CA LEU A 148 -13.73 -3.37 6.36
C LEU A 148 -14.77 -3.78 7.41
N VAL A 149 -15.53 -4.87 7.16
CA VAL A 149 -16.52 -5.39 8.12
C VAL A 149 -15.86 -5.79 9.45
N ARG A 150 -14.68 -6.42 9.42
CA ARG A 150 -13.90 -6.73 10.63
C ARG A 150 -13.53 -5.49 11.46
N ASN A 151 -13.47 -4.33 10.79
CA ASN A 151 -13.14 -3.06 11.42
C ASN A 151 -14.37 -2.16 11.64
N ASN A 152 -15.59 -2.71 11.71
CA ASN A 152 -16.86 -1.98 11.88
C ASN A 152 -17.14 -0.95 10.78
N MET A 153 -16.69 -1.23 9.57
CA MET A 153 -16.91 -0.43 8.36
C MET A 153 -17.71 -1.24 7.34
N SER A 154 -18.01 -0.67 6.19
CA SER A 154 -18.87 -1.28 5.18
C SER A 154 -18.34 -1.10 3.76
N LYS A 155 -19.03 -1.69 2.77
CA LYS A 155 -18.71 -1.50 1.34
C LYS A 155 -18.63 -0.01 0.92
N ARG A 156 -19.41 0.86 1.55
CA ARG A 156 -19.41 2.32 1.26
C ARG A 156 -18.09 2.99 1.60
N ASP A 157 -17.29 2.34 2.42
CA ASP A 157 -16.00 2.87 2.88
C ASP A 157 -14.85 2.44 1.97
N ILE A 158 -15.09 1.64 0.92
CA ILE A 158 -14.07 1.34 -0.09
C ILE A 158 -13.73 2.63 -0.83
N VAL A 159 -12.46 3.00 -0.76
CA VAL A 159 -11.87 4.13 -1.49
C VAL A 159 -10.96 3.61 -2.60
N PRO A 160 -10.50 4.46 -3.52
CA PRO A 160 -9.45 4.09 -4.44
C PRO A 160 -8.26 3.50 -3.69
N CYS A 161 -7.75 2.36 -4.17
CA CYS A 161 -6.57 1.73 -3.58
C CYS A 161 -5.28 2.21 -4.27
N VAL A 162 -4.15 2.02 -3.59
CA VAL A 162 -2.83 2.10 -4.21
C VAL A 162 -2.38 0.68 -4.52
N ASN A 163 -2.01 0.42 -5.77
CA ASN A 163 -1.48 -0.86 -6.24
C ASN A 163 0.04 -0.79 -6.27
N LEU A 164 0.67 -1.22 -5.19
CA LEU A 164 2.11 -1.28 -5.10
C LEU A 164 2.65 -2.34 -6.06
N PHE A 165 3.82 -2.09 -6.64
CA PHE A 165 4.53 -2.90 -7.64
C PHE A 165 3.96 -2.88 -9.05
N SER A 166 2.76 -2.35 -9.29
CA SER A 166 2.16 -2.25 -10.60
C SER A 166 2.46 -0.91 -11.26
N LYS A 167 2.73 -0.92 -12.56
CA LYS A 167 2.81 0.27 -13.41
C LYS A 167 1.67 0.24 -14.41
N VAL A 168 0.83 1.26 -14.35
CA VAL A 168 -0.24 1.50 -15.31
C VAL A 168 -0.02 2.88 -15.92
N TYR A 169 0.09 2.95 -17.22
CA TYR A 169 0.27 4.19 -17.96
C TYR A 169 -0.95 4.48 -18.84
N VAL A 170 -1.11 5.74 -19.22
CA VAL A 170 -2.21 6.22 -20.04
C VAL A 170 -1.65 6.66 -21.39
N GLU A 171 -2.21 6.13 -22.47
CA GLU A 171 -1.88 6.52 -23.84
C GLU A 171 -2.52 7.85 -24.23
N GLU A 172 -2.14 8.41 -25.37
CA GLU A 172 -2.68 9.67 -25.86
C GLU A 172 -4.20 9.65 -26.10
N ASP A 173 -4.76 8.49 -26.40
CA ASP A 173 -6.21 8.28 -26.58
C ASP A 173 -6.97 8.11 -25.26
N GLY A 174 -6.26 8.12 -24.13
CA GLY A 174 -6.81 7.94 -22.79
C GLY A 174 -6.92 6.47 -22.35
N SER A 175 -6.56 5.49 -23.17
CA SER A 175 -6.56 4.08 -22.78
C SER A 175 -5.47 3.79 -21.73
N MET A 176 -5.78 2.90 -20.78
CA MET A 176 -4.85 2.51 -19.72
C MET A 176 -4.25 1.16 -20.00
N HIS A 177 -2.94 1.04 -19.82
CA HIS A 177 -2.18 -0.18 -20.06
C HIS A 177 -1.29 -0.55 -18.88
N TYR A 178 -1.17 -1.86 -18.65
CA TYR A 178 -0.29 -2.46 -17.64
C TYR A 178 1.06 -2.82 -18.24
N ASP A 179 2.15 -2.52 -17.53
CA ASP A 179 3.52 -2.88 -17.93
C ASP A 179 3.96 -4.19 -17.25
N GLU A 180 3.99 -5.29 -17.98
CA GLU A 180 4.40 -6.62 -17.50
C GLU A 180 5.89 -6.71 -17.14
N ASN A 181 6.72 -5.78 -17.58
CA ASN A 181 8.16 -5.81 -17.32
C ASN A 181 8.59 -4.93 -16.16
N HIS A 182 7.65 -4.24 -15.53
CA HIS A 182 7.94 -3.25 -14.50
C HIS A 182 8.50 -3.86 -13.21
N CYS A 183 7.82 -4.85 -12.65
CA CYS A 183 8.21 -5.45 -11.37
C CYS A 183 8.96 -6.76 -11.58
N LYS A 184 10.19 -6.83 -11.07
CA LYS A 184 10.99 -8.06 -11.01
C LYS A 184 11.10 -8.55 -9.57
N LYS A 185 11.33 -9.85 -9.40
CA LYS A 185 11.57 -10.47 -8.10
C LYS A 185 12.60 -9.67 -7.29
N GLY A 186 12.27 -9.39 -6.05
CA GLY A 186 13.13 -8.64 -5.14
C GLY A 186 12.88 -7.12 -5.15
N ALA A 187 11.96 -6.62 -5.99
CA ALA A 187 11.53 -5.22 -5.94
C ALA A 187 10.99 -4.85 -4.55
N THR A 188 11.27 -3.64 -4.11
CA THR A 188 10.92 -3.15 -2.78
C THR A 188 10.28 -1.77 -2.82
N VAL A 189 9.39 -1.52 -1.87
CA VAL A 189 8.86 -0.19 -1.56
C VAL A 189 8.67 -0.07 -0.05
N THR A 190 9.00 1.09 0.51
CA THR A 190 8.82 1.39 1.93
C THR A 190 7.93 2.60 2.10
N LEU A 191 6.84 2.41 2.83
CA LEU A 191 5.98 3.48 3.31
C LEU A 191 6.40 3.86 4.73
N ARG A 192 6.29 5.15 5.09
CA ARG A 192 6.38 5.62 6.47
C ARG A 192 5.03 6.18 6.90
N THR A 193 4.51 5.74 8.03
CA THR A 193 3.26 6.25 8.58
C THR A 193 3.49 7.61 9.23
N GLU A 194 2.71 8.63 8.83
CA GLU A 194 2.82 9.98 9.37
C GLU A 194 1.77 10.28 10.44
N MET A 195 0.79 9.40 10.57
CA MET A 195 -0.22 9.38 11.62
C MET A 195 -0.64 7.93 11.91
N ASP A 196 -1.40 7.70 12.99
CA ASP A 196 -1.95 6.38 13.28
C ASP A 196 -2.99 6.01 12.22
N ILE A 197 -2.83 4.85 11.59
CA ILE A 197 -3.68 4.41 10.49
C ILE A 197 -4.29 3.02 10.72
N LEU A 198 -5.50 2.82 10.19
CA LEU A 198 -5.97 1.50 9.80
C LEU A 198 -5.43 1.21 8.40
N PHE A 199 -4.66 0.15 8.28
CA PHE A 199 -4.04 -0.29 7.04
C PHE A 199 -4.65 -1.60 6.58
N ILE A 200 -5.16 -1.65 5.34
CA ILE A 200 -5.80 -2.83 4.76
C ILE A 200 -5.03 -3.25 3.53
N VAL A 201 -4.77 -4.54 3.41
CA VAL A 201 -3.95 -5.14 2.35
C VAL A 201 -4.70 -6.26 1.64
N SER A 202 -4.60 -6.30 0.31
CA SER A 202 -5.10 -7.38 -0.54
C SER A 202 -4.05 -7.78 -1.56
N ASN A 203 -3.59 -9.03 -1.53
CA ASN A 203 -2.71 -9.59 -2.57
C ASN A 203 -3.55 -10.22 -3.68
N THR A 204 -4.14 -9.38 -4.51
CA THR A 204 -4.97 -9.78 -5.66
C THR A 204 -4.42 -9.11 -6.92
N PRO A 205 -4.70 -9.67 -8.12
CA PRO A 205 -4.19 -9.11 -9.37
C PRO A 205 -4.60 -7.65 -9.58
N ASN A 206 -3.75 -6.89 -10.29
CA ASN A 206 -4.15 -5.61 -10.84
C ASN A 206 -5.28 -5.84 -11.88
N PRO A 207 -6.32 -4.98 -11.93
CA PRO A 207 -7.42 -5.12 -12.90
C PRO A 207 -6.98 -5.18 -14.36
N LEU A 208 -5.86 -4.54 -14.69
CA LEU A 208 -5.32 -4.43 -16.05
C LEU A 208 -4.18 -5.41 -16.33
N ASP A 209 -3.81 -6.28 -15.38
CA ASP A 209 -2.82 -7.34 -15.63
C ASP A 209 -3.29 -8.21 -16.80
N PRO A 210 -2.53 -8.34 -17.91
CA PRO A 210 -2.98 -9.05 -19.09
C PRO A 210 -2.92 -10.58 -18.97
N SER A 211 -2.32 -11.12 -17.91
CA SER A 211 -2.22 -12.58 -17.71
C SER A 211 -3.59 -13.25 -17.70
N ASN A 212 -3.72 -14.37 -18.41
CA ASN A 212 -4.91 -15.23 -18.40
C ASN A 212 -4.90 -16.25 -17.26
N GLU A 213 -3.78 -16.38 -16.57
CA GLU A 213 -3.66 -17.22 -15.38
C GLU A 213 -3.73 -16.36 -14.13
N TYR A 214 -4.43 -16.84 -13.10
CA TYR A 214 -4.53 -16.10 -11.84
C TYR A 214 -3.13 -15.95 -11.22
N PRO A 215 -2.62 -14.71 -11.07
CA PRO A 215 -1.27 -14.48 -10.58
C PRO A 215 -1.07 -15.01 -9.18
N SER A 216 0.05 -15.69 -8.96
CA SER A 216 0.42 -16.28 -7.68
C SER A 216 1.79 -15.77 -7.23
N VAL A 217 1.88 -14.46 -6.98
CA VAL A 217 3.14 -13.84 -6.56
C VAL A 217 3.04 -13.45 -5.08
N PRO A 218 3.80 -14.13 -4.20
CA PRO A 218 3.85 -13.75 -2.79
C PRO A 218 4.58 -12.41 -2.59
N VAL A 219 4.15 -11.68 -1.56
CA VAL A 219 4.75 -10.41 -1.13
C VAL A 219 4.99 -10.45 0.37
N ILE A 220 6.17 -10.06 0.81
CA ILE A 220 6.49 -9.91 2.23
C ILE A 220 6.22 -8.47 2.64
N MET A 221 5.61 -8.30 3.81
CA MET A 221 5.47 -7.03 4.54
C MET A 221 6.20 -7.12 5.86
N GLU A 222 7.07 -6.18 6.12
CA GLU A 222 7.78 -6.02 7.38
C GLU A 222 7.52 -4.66 7.96
N VAL A 223 7.38 -4.56 9.28
CA VAL A 223 7.18 -3.27 9.96
C VAL A 223 8.32 -3.02 10.93
N TYR A 224 8.84 -1.80 10.91
CA TYR A 224 9.95 -1.34 11.74
C TYR A 224 9.61 0.00 12.38
N ASP A 225 10.33 0.36 13.44
CA ASP A 225 10.31 1.73 13.94
C ASP A 225 11.03 2.67 12.96
N ALA A 226 10.42 3.81 12.67
CA ALA A 226 11.04 4.86 11.86
C ALA A 226 11.62 5.95 12.78
N PRO A 227 12.72 6.61 12.37
CA PRO A 227 13.19 7.79 13.07
C PRO A 227 12.17 8.94 12.99
N PRO A 228 12.19 9.88 13.94
CA PRO A 228 11.36 11.07 13.86
C PRO A 228 11.59 11.82 12.56
N VAL A 229 10.51 12.37 12.02
CA VAL A 229 10.55 13.22 10.81
C VAL A 229 10.87 14.65 11.23
N ASP A 230 11.79 15.28 10.52
CA ASP A 230 12.16 16.67 10.72
C ASP A 230 11.96 17.52 9.44
N LEU A 231 12.24 18.80 9.54
CA LEU A 231 12.07 19.76 8.44
C LEU A 231 13.04 19.55 7.26
N THR A 232 14.05 18.68 7.40
CA THR A 232 15.00 18.33 6.33
C THR A 232 14.59 17.07 5.57
N ASP A 233 13.53 16.42 5.99
CA ASP A 233 13.05 15.16 5.39
C ASP A 233 12.72 15.34 3.90
N TYR A 234 13.13 14.37 3.09
CA TYR A 234 12.95 14.40 1.65
C TYR A 234 11.48 14.47 1.21
N CYS A 235 10.60 13.69 1.86
CA CYS A 235 9.17 13.67 1.51
C CYS A 235 8.48 14.97 1.92
N VAL A 236 8.90 15.59 3.02
CA VAL A 236 8.42 16.91 3.47
C VAL A 236 8.74 17.97 2.43
N ASN A 237 9.97 17.95 1.92
CA ASN A 237 10.49 19.01 1.01
C ASN A 237 10.34 18.66 -0.47
N PHE A 238 9.71 17.53 -0.80
CA PHE A 238 9.58 17.08 -2.18
C PHE A 238 8.74 18.04 -3.04
N ARG A 239 7.69 18.63 -2.43
CA ARG A 239 6.86 19.69 -3.02
C ARG A 239 6.31 20.62 -1.92
N ASN A 240 5.97 21.85 -2.28
CA ASN A 240 5.35 22.79 -1.34
C ASN A 240 4.01 22.26 -0.78
N GLU A 241 3.26 21.54 -1.60
CA GLU A 241 1.99 20.94 -1.20
C GLU A 241 2.19 19.81 -0.18
N ASN A 242 3.29 19.06 -0.29
CA ASN A 242 3.67 18.06 0.72
C ASN A 242 3.96 18.75 2.05
N TYR A 243 4.77 19.81 2.05
CA TYR A 243 5.10 20.56 3.26
C TYR A 243 3.84 21.02 3.99
N ARG A 244 2.90 21.65 3.28
CA ARG A 244 1.62 22.08 3.85
C ARG A 244 0.81 20.91 4.42
N ALA A 245 0.76 19.77 3.72
CA ALA A 245 0.07 18.58 4.21
C ALA A 245 0.74 18.01 5.48
N PHE A 246 2.06 18.09 5.57
CA PHE A 246 2.79 17.74 6.79
C PHE A 246 2.49 18.69 7.95
N GLU A 247 2.42 20.01 7.71
CA GLU A 247 2.00 20.98 8.75
C GLU A 247 0.63 20.61 9.31
N ASN A 248 -0.37 20.35 8.43
CA ASN A 248 -1.69 19.91 8.87
C ASN A 248 -1.65 18.61 9.69
N THR A 249 -0.74 17.70 9.33
CA THR A 249 -0.55 16.42 10.01
C THR A 249 0.10 16.60 11.40
N TRP A 250 1.12 17.43 11.48
CA TRP A 250 1.79 17.74 12.74
C TRP A 250 0.86 18.45 13.72
N ASP A 251 0.08 19.43 13.24
CA ASP A 251 -0.92 20.10 14.07
C ASP A 251 -1.94 19.11 14.63
N TYR A 252 -2.46 18.23 13.79
CA TYR A 252 -3.38 17.16 14.20
C TYR A 252 -2.75 16.24 15.25
N ASN A 253 -1.53 15.75 15.00
CA ASN A 253 -0.84 14.87 15.93
C ASN A 253 -0.52 15.57 17.27
N ASN A 254 -0.04 16.80 17.23
CA ASN A 254 0.29 17.59 18.42
C ASN A 254 -0.95 17.83 19.32
N LEU A 255 -2.09 18.14 18.71
CA LEU A 255 -3.36 18.31 19.44
C LEU A 255 -3.85 17.02 20.11
N LEU A 256 -3.44 15.85 19.59
CA LEU A 256 -3.72 14.55 20.19
C LEU A 256 -2.63 14.08 21.17
N GLY A 257 -1.58 14.86 21.40
CA GLY A 257 -0.45 14.50 22.26
C GLY A 257 0.41 13.36 21.70
N LYS A 258 0.56 13.29 20.39
CA LYS A 258 1.26 12.21 19.66
C LYS A 258 2.51 12.68 18.94
#